data_517f9e593f99b31475354c9197053940
#
_entry.id   517f9e593f99b31475354c9197053940
#
_cell.length_a   1.000
_cell.length_b   1.000
_cell.length_c   1.000
_cell.angle_alpha   90.00
_cell.angle_beta   90.00
_cell.angle_gamma   90.00
#
_symmetry.space_group_name_H-M   'P 1'
#
loop_
_entity.id
_entity.type
_entity.pdbx_description
1 polymer ?
#
loop_
_entity_poly.entity_id
_entity_poly.type
_entity_poly.pdbx_seq_one_letter_code
_entity_poly.pdbx_strand_id
1 'polypeptide(L)'
;FRSEITNPSSQRTRHILCLFRRLRYKILDTGTTTRNNIAELYSQFELLYNNSVNMICWSGRVYHDNKDKEIEEDTNPHYGEPFSAFRGHVLFRACHCPGKSTVFGIEKQNQDVYNKEELAELIGKTVITRKFRDFAGEKYRIRTHTVSPSDGEREVYRVIIEEFCRICELYYNSTGDTKKDAGLRLMRQIKLLIKACSVPHLIEGYSGDGIPNKTKYIERLVRKIPGKVAVGCTSIAAFDLYEKRLRECFPERPVFVVKGDVAFKKRQSVVTEFDSTVNGILVCTQQSLSSSVNIPTCNDVILESLQWNIPKMEQFYFRFIRLDSKEQKDVHYVTYKDSVEQNLMALVLTKERLNEFIKTGEVKEQSEIFEEFDVTMSVIESLLVRECDSEGRIHISWGSQRIMN
;
A
#
# COMPACT_ATOMS: atom_id res chain seq x y z
N PHE A 1 -3.85 -14.31 -10.13
CA PHE A 1 -5.32 -14.14 -10.10
C PHE A 1 -5.85 -13.59 -8.79
N ARG A 2 -5.29 -13.97 -7.64
CA ARG A 2 -5.86 -13.66 -6.32
C ARG A 2 -5.91 -12.18 -5.98
N SER A 3 -4.87 -11.41 -6.28
CA SER A 3 -4.85 -9.96 -6.05
C SER A 3 -5.89 -9.19 -6.88
N GLU A 4 -6.57 -9.87 -7.80
CA GLU A 4 -7.54 -9.31 -8.73
C GLU A 4 -8.99 -9.63 -8.36
N ILE A 5 -9.23 -10.51 -7.36
CA ILE A 5 -10.56 -10.94 -6.91
C ILE A 5 -10.97 -10.35 -5.56
N THR A 6 -10.42 -9.23 -5.16
CA THR A 6 -10.72 -8.58 -3.88
C THR A 6 -12.03 -7.80 -3.89
N ASN A 7 -12.48 -7.31 -5.04
CA ASN A 7 -13.73 -6.58 -5.19
C ASN A 7 -14.85 -7.51 -5.71
N PRO A 8 -15.83 -7.89 -4.88
CA PRO A 8 -16.93 -8.81 -5.28
C PRO A 8 -17.84 -8.23 -6.36
N SER A 9 -17.87 -6.90 -6.52
CA SER A 9 -18.68 -6.23 -7.55
C SER A 9 -18.03 -6.20 -8.93
N SER A 10 -16.72 -6.49 -9.03
CA SER A 10 -16.01 -6.45 -10.31
C SER A 10 -16.43 -7.62 -11.21
N GLN A 11 -16.55 -7.36 -12.51
CA GLN A 11 -16.88 -8.40 -13.50
C GLN A 11 -15.86 -9.55 -13.45
N ARG A 12 -14.58 -9.23 -13.27
CA ARG A 12 -13.51 -10.23 -13.15
C ARG A 12 -13.74 -11.18 -11.97
N THR A 13 -14.02 -10.65 -10.78
CA THR A 13 -14.30 -11.47 -9.59
C THR A 13 -15.51 -12.36 -9.83
N ARG A 14 -16.60 -11.82 -10.37
CA ARG A 14 -17.83 -12.59 -10.67
C ARG A 14 -17.56 -13.72 -11.65
N HIS A 15 -16.80 -13.47 -12.72
CA HIS A 15 -16.45 -14.52 -13.69
C HIS A 15 -15.60 -15.62 -13.05
N ILE A 16 -14.60 -15.26 -12.24
CA ILE A 16 -13.76 -16.25 -11.54
C ILE A 16 -14.59 -17.08 -10.55
N LEU A 17 -15.43 -16.45 -9.74
CA LEU A 17 -16.31 -17.17 -8.82
C LEU A 17 -17.23 -18.15 -9.57
N CYS A 18 -17.85 -17.74 -10.68
CA CYS A 18 -18.68 -18.61 -11.51
C CYS A 18 -17.90 -19.76 -12.13
N LEU A 19 -16.69 -19.48 -12.68
CA LEU A 19 -15.88 -20.47 -13.39
C LEU A 19 -15.43 -21.60 -12.46
N PHE A 20 -15.00 -21.24 -11.24
CA PHE A 20 -14.44 -22.18 -10.28
C PHE A 20 -15.46 -22.76 -9.27
N ARG A 21 -16.72 -22.32 -9.31
CA ARG A 21 -17.76 -22.70 -8.35
C ARG A 21 -17.93 -24.22 -8.21
N ARG A 22 -17.81 -24.96 -9.31
CA ARG A 22 -18.07 -26.43 -9.34
C ARG A 22 -16.82 -27.26 -9.01
N LEU A 23 -15.66 -26.63 -8.84
CA LEU A 23 -14.45 -27.38 -8.51
C LEU A 23 -14.50 -27.85 -7.06
N ARG A 24 -14.22 -29.12 -6.85
CA ARG A 24 -14.20 -29.75 -5.52
C ARG A 24 -13.00 -29.30 -4.68
N TYR A 25 -11.84 -29.16 -5.31
CA TYR A 25 -10.61 -28.76 -4.65
C TYR A 25 -10.11 -27.43 -5.20
N LYS A 26 -9.77 -26.51 -4.31
CA LYS A 26 -9.27 -25.19 -4.66
C LYS A 26 -8.15 -24.82 -3.72
N ILE A 27 -7.03 -24.38 -4.28
CA ILE A 27 -5.90 -23.86 -3.53
C ILE A 27 -5.61 -22.44 -4.03
N LEU A 28 -5.56 -21.51 -3.09
CA LEU A 28 -5.18 -20.13 -3.35
C LEU A 28 -3.78 -19.91 -2.79
N ASP A 29 -2.79 -19.81 -3.65
CA ASP A 29 -1.40 -19.49 -3.27
C ASP A 29 -1.12 -17.98 -3.41
N THR A 30 -0.58 -17.38 -2.36
CA THR A 30 -0.24 -15.94 -2.35
C THR A 30 0.71 -15.55 -1.24
N GLY A 31 1.57 -14.59 -1.55
CA GLY A 31 2.39 -13.91 -0.54
C GLY A 31 1.60 -12.91 0.33
N THR A 32 0.41 -12.46 -0.10
CA THR A 32 -0.36 -11.41 0.60
C THR A 32 -1.85 -11.72 0.60
N THR A 33 -2.51 -11.62 1.75
CA THR A 33 -3.91 -12.00 1.91
C THR A 33 -4.88 -10.86 1.60
N THR A 34 -4.59 -9.66 2.05
CA THR A 34 -5.39 -8.44 1.84
C THR A 34 -4.51 -7.29 1.38
N ARG A 35 -5.10 -6.28 0.74
CA ARG A 35 -4.40 -5.07 0.31
C ARG A 35 -4.70 -3.88 1.19
N ASN A 36 -5.98 -3.69 1.51
CA ASN A 36 -6.45 -2.48 2.17
C ASN A 36 -7.27 -2.76 3.43
N ASN A 37 -8.13 -3.76 3.44
CA ASN A 37 -8.99 -4.08 4.56
C ASN A 37 -9.43 -5.55 4.58
N ILE A 38 -10.02 -5.96 5.70
CA ILE A 38 -10.49 -7.33 5.94
C ILE A 38 -11.64 -7.74 5.00
N ALA A 39 -12.47 -6.80 4.54
CA ALA A 39 -13.55 -7.09 3.61
C ALA A 39 -13.07 -7.74 2.30
N GLU A 40 -11.81 -7.55 1.94
CA GLU A 40 -11.20 -8.19 0.76
C GLU A 40 -11.05 -9.72 0.91
N LEU A 41 -11.08 -10.25 2.12
CA LEU A 41 -11.05 -11.70 2.38
C LEU A 41 -12.32 -12.39 1.90
N TYR A 42 -13.47 -11.69 1.91
CA TYR A 42 -14.75 -12.27 1.55
C TYR A 42 -14.73 -13.01 0.21
N SER A 43 -14.28 -12.35 -0.85
CA SER A 43 -14.25 -12.95 -2.19
C SER A 43 -13.36 -14.18 -2.28
N GLN A 44 -12.31 -14.25 -1.46
CA GLN A 44 -11.39 -15.37 -1.39
C GLN A 44 -12.02 -16.55 -0.68
N PHE A 45 -12.68 -16.31 0.45
CA PHE A 45 -13.44 -17.34 1.15
C PHE A 45 -14.63 -17.83 0.33
N GLU A 46 -15.36 -16.92 -0.33
CA GLU A 46 -16.43 -17.28 -1.24
C GLU A 46 -15.94 -18.19 -2.38
N LEU A 47 -14.76 -17.89 -2.94
CA LEU A 47 -14.15 -18.75 -3.96
C LEU A 47 -13.82 -20.15 -3.42
N LEU A 48 -13.30 -20.24 -2.19
CA LEU A 48 -12.94 -21.52 -1.57
C LEU A 48 -14.19 -22.35 -1.21
N TYR A 49 -15.15 -21.72 -0.57
CA TYR A 49 -16.29 -22.41 0.05
C TYR A 49 -17.56 -22.42 -0.79
N ASN A 50 -17.66 -21.56 -1.82
CA ASN A 50 -18.87 -21.40 -2.66
C ASN A 50 -20.14 -21.11 -1.85
N ASN A 51 -20.04 -20.29 -0.82
CA ASN A 51 -21.10 -20.04 0.14
C ASN A 51 -21.59 -21.30 0.90
N SER A 52 -20.85 -22.40 0.85
CA SER A 52 -21.23 -23.66 1.51
C SER A 52 -21.07 -23.61 3.04
N VAL A 53 -20.07 -22.84 3.51
CA VAL A 53 -19.84 -22.59 4.94
C VAL A 53 -20.66 -21.39 5.42
N ASN A 54 -21.12 -20.55 4.50
CA ASN A 54 -21.85 -19.32 4.76
C ASN A 54 -21.14 -18.41 5.78
N MET A 55 -19.98 -17.85 5.40
CA MET A 55 -19.11 -17.03 6.26
C MET A 55 -19.80 -15.83 6.91
N ILE A 56 -20.88 -15.34 6.30
CA ILE A 56 -21.69 -14.26 6.86
C ILE A 56 -22.32 -14.67 8.19
N CYS A 57 -22.74 -15.93 8.25
CA CYS A 57 -23.42 -16.50 9.39
C CYS A 57 -22.45 -17.21 10.36
N TRP A 58 -21.16 -17.07 10.13
CA TRP A 58 -20.15 -17.53 11.08
C TRP A 58 -20.23 -16.76 12.39
N SER A 59 -20.60 -15.48 12.33
CA SER A 59 -20.89 -14.69 13.52
C SER A 59 -22.38 -14.49 13.73
N GLY A 60 -22.83 -14.73 14.97
CA GLY A 60 -24.20 -14.43 15.39
C GLY A 60 -24.49 -12.93 15.57
N ARG A 61 -23.47 -12.07 15.47
CA ARG A 61 -23.55 -10.62 15.69
C ARG A 61 -23.23 -9.85 14.42
N VAL A 62 -23.98 -8.78 14.21
CA VAL A 62 -23.73 -7.78 13.15
C VAL A 62 -23.63 -6.39 13.74
N TYR A 63 -23.03 -5.50 13.01
CA TYR A 63 -22.78 -4.13 13.43
C TYR A 63 -23.20 -3.15 12.33
N HIS A 64 -23.78 -2.03 12.71
CA HIS A 64 -24.20 -0.98 11.79
C HIS A 64 -24.02 0.41 12.41
N ASP A 65 -23.87 1.43 11.55
CA ASP A 65 -23.82 2.82 11.99
C ASP A 65 -25.20 3.30 12.39
N ASN A 66 -25.32 3.88 13.56
CA ASN A 66 -26.51 4.64 13.96
C ASN A 66 -26.49 6.06 13.36
N LYS A 67 -27.52 6.88 13.72
CA LYS A 67 -27.66 8.27 13.25
C LYS A 67 -26.53 9.17 13.75
N ASP A 68 -25.98 8.85 14.91
CA ASP A 68 -24.91 9.60 15.58
C ASP A 68 -23.49 9.11 15.15
N LYS A 69 -23.43 8.21 14.15
CA LYS A 69 -22.22 7.58 13.62
C LYS A 69 -21.49 6.69 14.63
N GLU A 70 -22.15 6.23 15.65
CA GLU A 70 -21.68 5.18 16.53
C GLU A 70 -21.99 3.82 15.94
N ILE A 71 -21.18 2.81 16.26
CA ILE A 71 -21.42 1.44 15.83
C ILE A 71 -22.27 0.73 16.87
N GLU A 72 -23.45 0.30 16.48
CA GLU A 72 -24.35 -0.51 17.29
C GLU A 72 -24.25 -1.98 16.93
N GLU A 73 -24.27 -2.83 17.97
CA GLU A 73 -24.34 -4.28 17.82
C GLU A 73 -25.81 -4.75 17.72
N ASP A 74 -26.05 -5.71 16.84
CA ASP A 74 -27.35 -6.36 16.70
C ASP A 74 -27.17 -7.86 16.43
N THR A 75 -28.21 -8.64 16.65
CA THR A 75 -28.22 -10.06 16.32
C THR A 75 -28.25 -10.24 14.79
N ASN A 76 -27.39 -11.13 14.28
CA ASN A 76 -27.41 -11.46 12.86
C ASN A 76 -28.66 -12.30 12.53
N PRO A 77 -29.68 -11.74 11.87
CA PRO A 77 -30.93 -12.43 11.60
C PRO A 77 -30.77 -13.56 10.57
N HIS A 78 -29.63 -13.63 9.93
CA HIS A 78 -29.31 -14.58 8.88
C HIS A 78 -28.27 -15.62 9.30
N TYR A 79 -27.96 -15.70 10.59
CA TYR A 79 -27.01 -16.68 11.09
C TYR A 79 -27.39 -18.11 10.72
N GLY A 80 -26.50 -18.81 10.03
CA GLY A 80 -26.74 -20.18 9.55
C GLY A 80 -27.48 -20.30 8.20
N GLU A 81 -27.91 -19.19 7.59
CA GLU A 81 -28.62 -19.21 6.30
C GLU A 81 -27.65 -19.08 5.10
N PRO A 82 -27.94 -19.72 3.96
CA PRO A 82 -27.17 -19.56 2.73
C PRO A 82 -27.49 -18.24 2.02
N PHE A 83 -26.47 -17.61 1.42
CA PHE A 83 -26.61 -16.36 0.69
C PHE A 83 -26.00 -16.41 -0.71
N SER A 84 -26.46 -15.51 -1.58
CA SER A 84 -25.74 -15.22 -2.82
C SER A 84 -24.43 -14.49 -2.51
N ALA A 85 -23.42 -14.70 -3.36
CA ALA A 85 -22.10 -14.08 -3.20
C ALA A 85 -22.14 -12.54 -3.05
N PHE A 86 -23.07 -11.88 -3.75
CA PHE A 86 -23.20 -10.42 -3.66
C PHE A 86 -23.76 -9.96 -2.31
N ARG A 87 -24.84 -10.58 -1.86
CA ARG A 87 -25.47 -10.27 -0.56
C ARG A 87 -24.54 -10.65 0.58
N GLY A 88 -23.80 -11.76 0.40
CA GLY A 88 -22.81 -12.23 1.33
C GLY A 88 -21.73 -11.21 1.69
N HIS A 89 -21.25 -10.46 0.72
CA HIS A 89 -20.26 -9.42 0.99
C HIS A 89 -20.77 -8.30 1.90
N VAL A 90 -22.02 -7.88 1.73
CA VAL A 90 -22.63 -6.85 2.57
C VAL A 90 -22.72 -7.32 4.02
N LEU A 91 -23.16 -8.57 4.22
CA LEU A 91 -23.29 -9.14 5.56
C LEU A 91 -21.93 -9.46 6.20
N PHE A 92 -20.95 -9.92 5.43
CA PHE A 92 -19.58 -10.12 5.92
C PHE A 92 -18.99 -8.80 6.45
N ARG A 93 -19.24 -7.69 5.75
CA ARG A 93 -18.85 -6.38 6.25
C ARG A 93 -19.58 -6.02 7.53
N ALA A 94 -20.88 -6.25 7.60
CA ALA A 94 -21.66 -5.99 8.82
C ALA A 94 -21.18 -6.84 10.02
N CYS A 95 -20.68 -8.06 9.78
CA CYS A 95 -20.12 -8.89 10.85
C CYS A 95 -18.73 -8.40 11.33
N HIS A 96 -17.86 -7.95 10.42
CA HIS A 96 -16.43 -7.82 10.74
C HIS A 96 -15.83 -6.45 10.49
N CYS A 97 -16.39 -5.63 9.59
CA CYS A 97 -15.87 -4.30 9.24
C CYS A 97 -16.97 -3.38 8.72
N PRO A 98 -17.90 -2.96 9.57
CA PRO A 98 -19.09 -2.18 9.19
C PRO A 98 -18.78 -0.77 8.68
N GLY A 99 -17.58 -0.26 8.90
CA GLY A 99 -17.20 1.11 8.60
C GLY A 99 -17.45 1.57 7.16
N LYS A 100 -17.74 2.86 6.99
CA LYS A 100 -17.96 3.52 5.70
C LYS A 100 -16.63 3.91 5.07
N SER A 101 -16.52 3.72 3.76
CA SER A 101 -15.40 4.25 2.98
C SER A 101 -15.64 5.69 2.60
N THR A 102 -14.65 6.54 2.85
CA THR A 102 -14.60 7.94 2.40
C THR A 102 -13.54 8.09 1.29
N VAL A 103 -13.36 9.31 0.79
CA VAL A 103 -12.27 9.64 -0.15
C VAL A 103 -10.90 9.37 0.47
N PHE A 104 -10.79 9.46 1.80
CA PHE A 104 -9.56 9.25 2.56
C PHE A 104 -9.38 7.81 3.07
N GLY A 105 -10.29 6.91 2.74
CA GLY A 105 -10.30 5.54 3.23
C GLY A 105 -11.51 5.23 4.10
N ILE A 106 -11.36 4.40 5.13
CA ILE A 106 -12.41 4.09 6.10
C ILE A 106 -12.34 5.12 7.23
N GLU A 107 -13.47 5.64 7.69
CA GLU A 107 -13.50 6.58 8.83
C GLU A 107 -12.89 5.94 10.08
N LYS A 108 -12.11 6.69 10.86
CA LYS A 108 -11.34 6.17 12.00
C LYS A 108 -12.19 5.40 13.00
N GLN A 109 -13.33 5.95 13.36
CA GLN A 109 -14.29 5.33 14.28
C GLN A 109 -14.89 4.00 13.78
N ASN A 110 -14.72 3.70 12.48
CA ASN A 110 -15.29 2.54 11.81
C ASN A 110 -14.22 1.61 11.23
N GLN A 111 -12.98 1.72 11.68
CA GLN A 111 -11.86 0.88 11.21
C GLN A 111 -11.67 -0.39 12.03
N ASP A 112 -12.35 -0.51 13.16
CA ASP A 112 -12.25 -1.67 14.04
C ASP A 112 -12.70 -2.95 13.35
N VAL A 113 -12.07 -4.04 13.75
CA VAL A 113 -12.47 -5.39 13.36
C VAL A 113 -13.35 -5.95 14.45
N TYR A 114 -14.55 -6.33 14.07
CA TYR A 114 -15.55 -6.90 14.96
C TYR A 114 -15.59 -8.42 14.85
N ASN A 115 -16.12 -9.11 15.86
CA ASN A 115 -16.18 -10.57 15.92
C ASN A 115 -14.81 -11.20 15.61
N LYS A 116 -13.78 -10.74 16.28
CA LYS A 116 -12.37 -11.10 16.02
C LYS A 116 -12.10 -12.58 16.20
N GLU A 117 -12.70 -13.17 17.23
CA GLU A 117 -12.51 -14.58 17.58
C GLU A 117 -13.06 -15.49 16.49
N GLU A 118 -14.28 -15.22 16.01
CA GLU A 118 -14.93 -15.98 14.94
C GLU A 118 -14.15 -15.82 13.62
N LEU A 119 -13.68 -14.60 13.33
CA LEU A 119 -12.86 -14.36 12.14
C LEU A 119 -11.50 -15.07 12.24
N ALA A 120 -10.85 -15.04 13.39
CA ALA A 120 -9.60 -15.74 13.64
C ALA A 120 -9.76 -17.26 13.51
N GLU A 121 -10.86 -17.82 14.01
CA GLU A 121 -11.19 -19.23 13.86
C GLU A 121 -11.37 -19.60 12.39
N LEU A 122 -12.11 -18.80 11.63
CA LEU A 122 -12.31 -19.01 10.19
C LEU A 122 -10.97 -18.96 9.43
N ILE A 123 -10.12 -17.98 9.74
CA ILE A 123 -8.77 -17.86 9.16
C ILE A 123 -7.94 -19.09 9.53
N GLY A 124 -7.89 -19.47 10.79
CA GLY A 124 -7.11 -20.61 11.27
C GLY A 124 -7.51 -21.95 10.62
N LYS A 125 -8.81 -22.12 10.33
CA LYS A 125 -9.32 -23.32 9.61
C LYS A 125 -9.03 -23.29 8.10
N THR A 126 -8.82 -22.10 7.53
CA THR A 126 -8.81 -21.91 6.06
C THR A 126 -7.42 -21.66 5.51
N VAL A 127 -6.57 -20.96 6.27
CA VAL A 127 -5.30 -20.40 5.80
C VAL A 127 -4.12 -21.12 6.43
N ILE A 128 -3.28 -21.74 5.60
CA ILE A 128 -1.98 -22.27 6.03
C ILE A 128 -0.94 -21.20 5.72
N THR A 129 -0.33 -20.66 6.76
CA THR A 129 0.71 -19.63 6.63
C THR A 129 2.09 -20.21 6.91
N ARG A 130 3.05 -19.78 6.12
CA ARG A 130 4.47 -20.00 6.36
C ARG A 130 5.19 -18.66 6.19
N LYS A 131 5.86 -18.21 7.23
CA LYS A 131 6.65 -16.98 7.17
C LYS A 131 7.98 -17.25 6.49
N PHE A 132 8.40 -16.36 5.60
CA PHE A 132 9.70 -16.47 4.95
C PHE A 132 10.83 -16.56 5.98
N ARG A 133 10.75 -15.79 7.08
CA ARG A 133 11.73 -15.77 8.16
C ARG A 133 11.88 -17.13 8.87
N ASP A 134 10.81 -17.93 8.97
CA ASP A 134 10.82 -19.22 9.65
C ASP A 134 11.75 -20.26 8.93
N PHE A 135 11.92 -20.07 7.62
CA PHE A 135 12.75 -20.97 6.80
C PHE A 135 14.09 -20.36 6.43
N ALA A 136 14.12 -19.06 6.18
CA ALA A 136 15.26 -18.37 5.61
C ALA A 136 16.09 -17.60 6.64
N GLY A 137 15.56 -17.43 7.88
CA GLY A 137 16.11 -16.51 8.86
C GLY A 137 15.98 -15.04 8.38
N GLU A 138 16.78 -14.17 8.97
CA GLU A 138 16.80 -12.75 8.59
C GLU A 138 17.62 -12.51 7.32
N LYS A 139 17.05 -12.83 6.16
CA LYS A 139 17.70 -12.66 4.85
C LYS A 139 17.70 -11.22 4.35
N TYR A 140 16.88 -10.35 4.93
CA TYR A 140 16.82 -8.95 4.54
C TYR A 140 16.57 -8.05 5.74
N ARG A 141 16.92 -6.78 5.58
CA ARG A 141 16.62 -5.71 6.52
C ARG A 141 16.13 -4.48 5.77
N ILE A 142 15.20 -3.75 6.36
CA ILE A 142 14.73 -2.47 5.85
C ILE A 142 15.59 -1.38 6.46
N ARG A 143 16.13 -0.52 5.61
CA ARG A 143 16.88 0.68 5.99
C ARG A 143 16.09 1.92 5.58
N THR A 144 15.72 2.74 6.54
CA THR A 144 15.00 3.98 6.29
C THR A 144 15.98 5.16 6.17
N HIS A 145 15.77 5.99 5.17
CA HIS A 145 16.55 7.19 4.91
C HIS A 145 15.62 8.39 4.78
N THR A 146 15.85 9.40 5.57
CA THR A 146 15.09 10.66 5.55
C THR A 146 15.95 11.76 4.94
N VAL A 147 15.42 12.43 3.91
CA VAL A 147 16.09 13.48 3.15
C VAL A 147 15.38 14.80 3.39
N SER A 148 16.15 15.83 3.75
CA SER A 148 15.61 17.18 3.86
C SER A 148 15.35 17.77 2.47
N PRO A 149 14.14 18.29 2.19
CA PRO A 149 13.87 18.98 0.93
C PRO A 149 14.66 20.28 0.82
N SER A 150 14.97 20.71 -0.39
CA SER A 150 15.48 22.06 -0.68
C SER A 150 14.37 23.10 -0.52
N ASP A 151 14.75 24.39 -0.53
CA ASP A 151 13.76 25.46 -0.39
C ASP A 151 12.76 25.48 -1.56
N GLY A 152 13.22 25.26 -2.78
CA GLY A 152 12.34 25.16 -3.94
C GLY A 152 11.40 23.95 -3.91
N GLU A 153 11.86 22.80 -3.39
CA GLU A 153 11.03 21.62 -3.20
C GLU A 153 10.00 21.87 -2.09
N ARG A 154 10.40 22.52 -1.01
CA ARG A 154 9.53 22.89 0.10
C ARG A 154 8.44 23.85 -0.32
N GLU A 155 8.79 24.85 -1.12
CA GLU A 155 7.83 25.85 -1.61
C GLU A 155 6.75 25.21 -2.51
N VAL A 156 7.15 24.40 -3.49
CA VAL A 156 6.22 23.66 -4.33
C VAL A 156 5.29 22.79 -3.49
N TYR A 157 5.86 22.08 -2.52
CA TYR A 157 5.09 21.19 -1.64
C TYR A 157 4.09 21.97 -0.79
N ARG A 158 4.48 23.14 -0.28
CA ARG A 158 3.63 24.07 0.49
C ARG A 158 2.41 24.54 -0.32
N VAL A 159 2.64 25.00 -1.55
CA VAL A 159 1.54 25.44 -2.44
C VAL A 159 0.52 24.31 -2.69
N ILE A 160 1.01 23.08 -2.90
CA ILE A 160 0.13 21.92 -3.09
C ILE A 160 -0.68 21.63 -1.84
N ILE A 161 -0.08 21.73 -0.65
CA ILE A 161 -0.77 21.54 0.64
C ILE A 161 -1.86 22.58 0.85
N GLU A 162 -1.59 23.85 0.58
CA GLU A 162 -2.57 24.94 0.74
C GLU A 162 -3.80 24.69 -0.13
N GLU A 163 -3.60 24.35 -1.41
CA GLU A 163 -4.71 24.02 -2.29
C GLU A 163 -5.42 22.72 -1.85
N PHE A 164 -4.68 21.75 -1.36
CA PHE A 164 -5.24 20.51 -0.82
C PHE A 164 -6.18 20.81 0.37
N CYS A 165 -5.73 21.61 1.35
CA CYS A 165 -6.55 22.00 2.51
C CYS A 165 -7.82 22.74 2.08
N ARG A 166 -7.70 23.70 1.15
CA ARG A 166 -8.84 24.44 0.60
C ARG A 166 -9.89 23.53 -0.06
N ILE A 167 -9.46 22.51 -0.79
CA ILE A 167 -10.37 21.53 -1.41
C ILE A 167 -10.98 20.60 -0.34
N CYS A 168 -10.21 20.23 0.70
CA CYS A 168 -10.75 19.49 1.84
C CYS A 168 -11.88 20.26 2.55
N GLU A 169 -11.69 21.54 2.83
CA GLU A 169 -12.75 22.38 3.40
C GLU A 169 -14.00 22.38 2.53
N LEU A 170 -13.83 22.55 1.21
CA LEU A 170 -14.94 22.46 0.27
C LEU A 170 -15.64 21.09 0.33
N TYR A 171 -14.88 19.99 0.42
CA TYR A 171 -15.43 18.64 0.51
C TYR A 171 -16.26 18.42 1.78
N TYR A 172 -15.77 18.89 2.94
CA TYR A 172 -16.47 18.70 4.21
C TYR A 172 -17.67 19.62 4.37
N ASN A 173 -17.61 20.85 3.84
CA ASN A 173 -18.67 21.85 3.96
C ASN A 173 -19.71 21.79 2.82
N SER A 174 -19.59 20.86 1.87
CA SER A 174 -20.53 20.72 0.74
C SER A 174 -21.28 19.40 0.73
N THR A 175 -22.36 19.34 -0.07
CA THR A 175 -23.20 18.15 -0.28
C THR A 175 -23.43 17.90 -1.77
N GLY A 176 -24.03 16.77 -2.12
CA GLY A 176 -24.44 16.47 -3.49
C GLY A 176 -23.28 16.42 -4.49
N ASP A 177 -23.47 17.02 -5.65
CA ASP A 177 -22.52 16.98 -6.76
C ASP A 177 -21.26 17.82 -6.49
N THR A 178 -21.39 18.92 -5.74
CA THR A 178 -20.23 19.72 -5.31
C THR A 178 -19.27 18.90 -4.46
N LYS A 179 -19.79 18.10 -3.55
CA LYS A 179 -18.98 17.20 -2.72
C LYS A 179 -18.29 16.12 -3.56
N LYS A 180 -18.97 15.57 -4.57
CA LYS A 180 -18.38 14.60 -5.49
C LYS A 180 -17.25 15.20 -6.32
N ASP A 181 -17.44 16.41 -6.85
CA ASP A 181 -16.40 17.11 -7.60
C ASP A 181 -15.18 17.42 -6.72
N ALA A 182 -15.40 17.95 -5.52
CA ALA A 182 -14.33 18.17 -4.55
C ALA A 182 -13.57 16.87 -4.24
N GLY A 183 -14.27 15.74 -4.09
CA GLY A 183 -13.65 14.44 -3.91
C GLY A 183 -12.73 14.01 -5.06
N LEU A 184 -13.15 14.23 -6.31
CA LEU A 184 -12.30 13.97 -7.48
C LEU A 184 -11.08 14.89 -7.53
N ARG A 185 -11.24 16.16 -7.16
CA ARG A 185 -10.13 17.12 -7.07
C ARG A 185 -9.15 16.73 -5.99
N LEU A 186 -9.60 16.25 -4.82
CA LEU A 186 -8.75 15.74 -3.76
C LEU A 186 -7.89 14.57 -4.24
N MET A 187 -8.46 13.62 -4.99
CA MET A 187 -7.70 12.51 -5.56
C MET A 187 -6.59 12.96 -6.51
N ARG A 188 -6.80 14.07 -7.24
CA ARG A 188 -5.77 14.68 -8.09
C ARG A 188 -4.67 15.32 -7.25
N GLN A 189 -5.03 16.02 -6.18
CA GLN A 189 -4.06 16.65 -5.27
C GLN A 189 -3.20 15.62 -4.54
N ILE A 190 -3.77 14.49 -4.12
CA ILE A 190 -3.00 13.38 -3.54
C ILE A 190 -1.92 12.88 -4.52
N LYS A 191 -2.29 12.70 -5.78
CA LYS A 191 -1.31 12.31 -6.82
C LYS A 191 -0.22 13.37 -7.02
N LEU A 192 -0.60 14.64 -6.88
CA LEU A 192 0.35 15.75 -7.02
C LEU A 192 1.31 15.83 -5.82
N LEU A 193 0.82 15.57 -4.60
CA LEU A 193 1.67 15.45 -3.40
C LEU A 193 2.71 14.33 -3.56
N ILE A 194 2.29 13.17 -4.05
CA ILE A 194 3.21 12.05 -4.32
C ILE A 194 4.22 12.43 -5.40
N LYS A 195 3.77 13.09 -6.47
CA LYS A 195 4.65 13.55 -7.54
C LYS A 195 5.67 14.58 -7.01
N ALA A 196 5.26 15.48 -6.12
CA ALA A 196 6.14 16.44 -5.48
C ALA A 196 7.23 15.79 -4.62
N CYS A 197 6.95 14.63 -4.04
CA CYS A 197 7.96 13.86 -3.31
C CYS A 197 8.91 13.05 -4.20
N SER A 198 8.61 12.89 -5.48
CA SER A 198 9.40 12.07 -6.41
C SER A 198 10.12 12.94 -7.45
N VAL A 199 9.38 13.75 -8.18
CA VAL A 199 9.87 14.58 -9.28
C VAL A 199 9.39 16.04 -9.16
N PRO A 200 9.72 16.76 -8.08
CA PRO A 200 9.24 18.12 -7.82
C PRO A 200 9.59 19.10 -8.95
N HIS A 201 10.74 18.92 -9.59
CA HIS A 201 11.21 19.74 -10.71
C HIS A 201 10.31 19.73 -11.95
N LEU A 202 9.36 18.79 -12.03
CA LEU A 202 8.35 18.71 -13.09
C LEU A 202 7.01 19.34 -12.69
N ILE A 203 6.97 20.07 -11.59
CA ILE A 203 5.78 20.78 -11.12
C ILE A 203 5.96 22.26 -11.39
N GLU A 204 4.90 22.88 -11.88
CA GLU A 204 4.86 24.32 -12.14
C GLU A 204 5.17 25.11 -10.86
N GLY A 205 5.98 26.15 -10.98
CA GLY A 205 6.44 26.96 -9.84
C GLY A 205 7.69 26.41 -9.12
N TYR A 206 8.25 25.28 -9.55
CA TYR A 206 9.50 24.79 -8.97
C TYR A 206 10.66 25.76 -9.24
N SER A 207 11.38 26.12 -8.19
CA SER A 207 12.59 26.94 -8.25
C SER A 207 13.79 26.14 -7.71
N GLY A 208 14.70 25.75 -8.57
CA GLY A 208 15.89 24.96 -8.18
C GLY A 208 16.73 24.56 -9.38
N ASP A 209 17.77 23.78 -9.12
CA ASP A 209 18.75 23.33 -10.13
C ASP A 209 18.25 22.16 -11.02
N GLY A 210 16.98 21.81 -10.92
CA GLY A 210 16.37 20.73 -11.71
C GLY A 210 16.71 19.32 -11.21
N ILE A 211 17.55 19.17 -10.17
CA ILE A 211 17.91 17.87 -9.59
C ILE A 211 17.39 17.79 -8.16
N PRO A 212 16.35 16.97 -7.88
CA PRO A 212 15.81 16.84 -6.53
C PRO A 212 16.86 16.40 -5.49
N ASN A 213 16.75 16.90 -4.26
CA ASN A 213 17.63 16.51 -3.17
C ASN A 213 17.58 15.00 -2.88
N LYS A 214 16.43 14.39 -3.05
CA LYS A 214 16.28 12.93 -2.95
C LYS A 214 17.11 12.22 -4.02
N THR A 215 17.12 12.71 -5.25
CA THR A 215 17.94 12.16 -6.34
C THR A 215 19.43 12.27 -5.99
N LYS A 216 19.89 13.45 -5.53
CA LYS A 216 21.27 13.65 -5.07
C LYS A 216 21.64 12.73 -3.91
N TYR A 217 20.69 12.45 -3.02
CA TYR A 217 20.90 11.51 -1.92
C TYR A 217 21.05 10.07 -2.43
N ILE A 218 20.16 9.63 -3.33
CA ILE A 218 20.24 8.28 -3.91
C ILE A 218 21.53 8.09 -4.72
N GLU A 219 21.96 9.09 -5.49
CA GLU A 219 23.28 9.07 -6.17
C GLU A 219 24.43 8.83 -5.18
N ARG A 220 24.42 9.52 -4.03
CA ARG A 220 25.42 9.31 -2.96
C ARG A 220 25.32 7.91 -2.33
N LEU A 221 24.11 7.39 -2.17
CA LEU A 221 23.87 6.04 -1.65
C LEU A 221 24.40 4.99 -2.64
N VAL A 222 24.09 5.11 -3.92
CA VAL A 222 24.59 4.22 -4.99
C VAL A 222 26.13 4.24 -5.04
N ARG A 223 26.76 5.39 -4.83
CA ARG A 223 28.24 5.52 -4.80
C ARG A 223 28.87 4.76 -3.64
N LYS A 224 28.17 4.64 -2.51
CA LYS A 224 28.62 3.88 -1.34
C LYS A 224 28.46 2.37 -1.47
N ILE A 225 27.65 1.92 -2.44
CA ILE A 225 27.40 0.51 -2.69
C ILE A 225 28.33 0.03 -3.80
N PRO A 226 29.35 -0.78 -3.48
CA PRO A 226 30.33 -1.21 -4.47
C PRO A 226 29.79 -2.30 -5.41
N GLY A 227 28.80 -3.07 -4.95
CA GLY A 227 28.18 -4.17 -5.67
C GLY A 227 27.01 -3.74 -6.55
N LYS A 228 26.22 -4.72 -6.95
CA LYS A 228 24.98 -4.49 -7.70
C LYS A 228 23.96 -3.73 -6.86
N VAL A 229 23.24 -2.80 -7.49
CA VAL A 229 22.15 -2.06 -6.87
C VAL A 229 20.98 -1.92 -7.81
N ALA A 230 19.78 -2.02 -7.28
CA ALA A 230 18.54 -1.78 -8.02
C ALA A 230 17.84 -0.51 -7.50
N VAL A 231 17.37 0.34 -8.39
CA VAL A 231 16.59 1.54 -8.07
C VAL A 231 15.19 1.36 -8.63
N GLY A 232 14.21 1.19 -7.74
CA GLY A 232 12.81 0.99 -8.07
C GLY A 232 12.02 2.28 -8.01
N CYS A 233 11.55 2.75 -9.18
CA CYS A 233 10.76 3.98 -9.35
C CYS A 233 9.25 3.68 -9.40
N THR A 234 8.45 4.59 -8.87
CA THR A 234 6.98 4.46 -8.88
C THR A 234 6.33 5.05 -10.14
N SER A 235 7.03 5.95 -10.83
CA SER A 235 6.55 6.62 -12.05
C SER A 235 7.57 6.54 -13.19
N ILE A 236 7.10 6.73 -14.44
CA ILE A 236 7.98 6.80 -15.60
C ILE A 236 8.84 8.05 -15.53
N ALA A 237 8.31 9.17 -15.07
CA ALA A 237 9.08 10.42 -14.94
C ALA A 237 10.26 10.27 -13.97
N ALA A 238 10.06 9.58 -12.84
CA ALA A 238 11.15 9.24 -11.93
C ALA A 238 12.15 8.28 -12.58
N PHE A 239 11.64 7.25 -13.25
CA PHE A 239 12.49 6.30 -13.97
C PHE A 239 13.42 7.01 -14.98
N ASP A 240 12.87 7.88 -15.83
CA ASP A 240 13.64 8.60 -16.85
C ASP A 240 14.69 9.52 -16.21
N LEU A 241 14.36 10.18 -15.08
CA LEU A 241 15.30 10.98 -14.31
C LEU A 241 16.45 10.13 -13.79
N TYR A 242 16.15 9.01 -13.11
CA TYR A 242 17.19 8.15 -12.52
C TYR A 242 18.02 7.43 -13.58
N GLU A 243 17.42 6.98 -14.70
CA GLU A 243 18.19 6.41 -15.80
C GLU A 243 19.22 7.40 -16.31
N LYS A 244 18.79 8.64 -16.62
CA LYS A 244 19.68 9.70 -17.10
C LYS A 244 20.80 10.00 -16.10
N ARG A 245 20.42 10.28 -14.86
CA ARG A 245 21.36 10.70 -13.81
C ARG A 245 22.38 9.62 -13.46
N LEU A 246 21.95 8.36 -13.36
CA LEU A 246 22.87 7.28 -12.98
C LEU A 246 23.84 6.94 -14.13
N ARG A 247 23.44 7.07 -15.40
CA ARG A 247 24.38 6.96 -16.54
C ARG A 247 25.41 8.09 -16.53
N GLU A 248 24.99 9.30 -16.22
CA GLU A 248 25.90 10.47 -16.15
C GLU A 248 26.87 10.39 -14.97
N CYS A 249 26.39 9.99 -13.79
CA CYS A 249 27.17 9.98 -12.56
C CYS A 249 28.07 8.74 -12.38
N PHE A 250 27.80 7.66 -13.11
CA PHE A 250 28.53 6.37 -13.00
C PHE A 250 28.86 5.78 -14.38
N PRO A 251 29.67 6.48 -15.20
CA PRO A 251 29.99 6.01 -16.56
C PRO A 251 30.76 4.69 -16.56
N GLU A 252 31.43 4.36 -15.46
CA GLU A 252 32.19 3.12 -15.26
C GLU A 252 31.33 1.91 -14.87
N ARG A 253 30.05 2.14 -14.54
CA ARG A 253 29.12 1.06 -14.14
C ARG A 253 28.06 0.83 -15.20
N PRO A 254 27.83 -0.40 -15.63
CA PRO A 254 26.76 -0.67 -16.61
C PRO A 254 25.39 -0.39 -15.99
N VAL A 255 24.57 0.42 -16.68
CA VAL A 255 23.22 0.77 -16.28
C VAL A 255 22.21 0.02 -17.15
N PHE A 256 21.43 -0.84 -16.51
CA PHE A 256 20.37 -1.65 -17.10
C PHE A 256 19.00 -1.03 -16.79
N VAL A 257 18.03 -1.20 -17.70
CA VAL A 257 16.73 -0.54 -17.59
C VAL A 257 15.59 -1.50 -17.87
N VAL A 258 14.57 -1.49 -17.01
CA VAL A 258 13.34 -2.27 -17.18
C VAL A 258 12.11 -1.43 -16.87
N LYS A 259 11.30 -1.14 -17.88
CA LYS A 259 10.02 -0.43 -17.74
C LYS A 259 8.85 -1.19 -18.36
N GLY A 260 7.61 -0.69 -18.14
CA GLY A 260 6.38 -1.43 -18.42
C GLY A 260 6.13 -1.81 -19.86
N ASP A 261 6.62 -1.04 -20.82
CA ASP A 261 6.49 -1.24 -22.27
C ASP A 261 7.45 -2.31 -22.83
N VAL A 262 8.45 -2.75 -22.03
CA VAL A 262 9.40 -3.77 -22.48
C VAL A 262 8.76 -5.16 -22.46
N ALA A 263 8.81 -5.86 -23.59
CA ALA A 263 8.28 -7.22 -23.70
C ALA A 263 8.97 -8.19 -22.69
N PHE A 264 8.21 -9.15 -22.19
CA PHE A 264 8.66 -10.07 -21.13
C PHE A 264 10.00 -10.78 -21.42
N LYS A 265 10.16 -11.34 -22.64
CA LYS A 265 11.42 -11.99 -23.05
C LYS A 265 12.62 -11.03 -22.98
N LYS A 266 12.43 -9.79 -23.39
CA LYS A 266 13.48 -8.77 -23.34
C LYS A 266 13.82 -8.37 -21.89
N ARG A 267 12.84 -8.35 -20.99
CA ARG A 267 13.11 -8.12 -19.55
C ARG A 267 13.99 -9.22 -18.97
N GLN A 268 13.71 -10.48 -19.32
CA GLN A 268 14.56 -11.59 -18.88
C GLN A 268 16.01 -11.46 -19.38
N SER A 269 16.21 -11.11 -20.64
CA SER A 269 17.55 -10.88 -21.19
C SER A 269 18.29 -9.80 -20.42
N VAL A 270 17.65 -8.62 -20.21
CA VAL A 270 18.26 -7.51 -19.47
C VAL A 270 18.63 -7.92 -18.04
N VAL A 271 17.77 -8.70 -17.37
CA VAL A 271 18.06 -9.18 -16.01
C VAL A 271 19.18 -10.20 -16.00
N THR A 272 19.25 -11.10 -16.99
CA THR A 272 20.36 -12.06 -17.11
C THR A 272 21.69 -11.34 -17.34
N GLU A 273 21.70 -10.32 -18.17
CA GLU A 273 22.87 -9.48 -18.40
C GLU A 273 23.29 -8.73 -17.11
N PHE A 274 22.32 -8.12 -16.40
CA PHE A 274 22.58 -7.48 -15.11
C PHE A 274 23.16 -8.47 -14.09
N ASP A 275 22.59 -9.68 -14.00
CA ASP A 275 23.06 -10.71 -13.08
C ASP A 275 24.49 -11.15 -13.35
N SER A 276 24.95 -11.07 -14.59
CA SER A 276 26.34 -11.42 -14.97
C SER A 276 27.37 -10.37 -14.59
N THR A 277 26.94 -9.13 -14.26
CA THR A 277 27.85 -8.05 -13.85
C THR A 277 28.27 -8.17 -12.39
N VAL A 278 29.34 -7.48 -12.01
CA VAL A 278 29.82 -7.39 -10.62
C VAL A 278 29.18 -6.21 -9.89
N ASN A 279 29.05 -5.07 -10.57
CA ASN A 279 28.67 -3.76 -10.00
C ASN A 279 27.61 -3.04 -10.81
N GLY A 280 26.78 -3.77 -11.57
CA GLY A 280 25.72 -3.17 -12.38
C GLY A 280 24.69 -2.37 -11.57
N ILE A 281 24.08 -1.38 -12.23
CA ILE A 281 22.97 -0.60 -11.70
C ILE A 281 21.72 -0.96 -12.50
N LEU A 282 20.65 -1.38 -11.83
CA LEU A 282 19.35 -1.67 -12.47
C LEU A 282 18.36 -0.57 -12.12
N VAL A 283 17.90 0.18 -13.11
CA VAL A 283 16.79 1.14 -12.95
C VAL A 283 15.52 0.51 -13.48
N CYS A 284 14.47 0.51 -12.67
CA CYS A 284 13.22 -0.13 -13.09
C CYS A 284 12.00 0.55 -12.48
N THR A 285 10.86 0.39 -13.13
CA THR A 285 9.60 0.70 -12.45
C THR A 285 9.24 -0.48 -11.55
N GLN A 286 8.86 -0.21 -10.29
CA GLN A 286 8.53 -1.26 -9.31
C GLN A 286 7.46 -2.22 -9.85
N GLN A 287 6.51 -1.72 -10.64
CA GLN A 287 5.46 -2.52 -11.25
C GLN A 287 5.99 -3.49 -12.31
N SER A 288 7.02 -3.11 -13.07
CA SER A 288 7.55 -3.92 -14.18
C SER A 288 8.25 -5.19 -13.72
N LEU A 289 8.84 -5.16 -12.53
CA LEU A 289 9.51 -6.31 -11.93
C LEU A 289 8.66 -7.06 -10.90
N SER A 290 7.43 -6.63 -10.62
CA SER A 290 6.56 -7.30 -9.65
C SER A 290 6.15 -8.72 -10.07
N SER A 291 6.40 -9.14 -11.32
CA SER A 291 6.07 -10.47 -11.83
C SER A 291 7.23 -11.12 -12.61
N SER A 292 7.40 -12.42 -12.40
CA SER A 292 8.09 -13.33 -13.31
C SER A 292 9.63 -13.26 -13.44
N VAL A 293 10.33 -12.43 -12.67
CA VAL A 293 11.79 -12.35 -12.71
C VAL A 293 12.35 -12.46 -11.30
N ASN A 294 13.47 -13.16 -11.12
CA ASN A 294 14.19 -13.25 -9.84
C ASN A 294 15.61 -12.71 -10.03
N ILE A 295 16.09 -11.94 -9.08
CA ILE A 295 17.39 -11.26 -9.14
C ILE A 295 18.14 -11.47 -7.81
N PRO A 296 18.51 -12.71 -7.46
CA PRO A 296 19.07 -13.03 -6.15
C PRO A 296 20.49 -12.50 -5.95
N THR A 297 21.17 -12.09 -6.99
CA THR A 297 22.56 -11.62 -6.94
C THR A 297 22.70 -10.16 -6.55
N CYS A 298 21.62 -9.37 -6.58
CA CYS A 298 21.60 -7.97 -6.15
C CYS A 298 21.28 -7.90 -4.66
N ASN A 299 22.15 -7.23 -3.88
CA ASN A 299 22.01 -7.18 -2.42
C ASN A 299 21.36 -5.89 -1.93
N ASP A 300 21.40 -4.82 -2.71
CA ASP A 300 20.88 -3.52 -2.34
C ASP A 300 19.75 -3.09 -3.27
N VAL A 301 18.58 -2.84 -2.69
CA VAL A 301 17.38 -2.40 -3.42
C VAL A 301 16.90 -1.08 -2.86
N ILE A 302 16.94 -0.03 -3.67
CA ILE A 302 16.53 1.33 -3.28
C ILE A 302 15.12 1.59 -3.83
N LEU A 303 14.18 1.89 -2.96
CA LEU A 303 12.87 2.41 -3.34
C LEU A 303 12.93 3.94 -3.32
N GLU A 304 12.89 4.52 -4.49
CA GLU A 304 12.90 5.97 -4.70
C GLU A 304 11.66 6.63 -4.08
N SER A 305 10.53 5.93 -4.14
CA SER A 305 9.28 6.35 -3.51
C SER A 305 8.49 5.12 -3.08
N LEU A 306 7.65 5.26 -2.06
CA LEU A 306 6.82 4.19 -1.55
C LEU A 306 5.49 4.09 -2.31
N GLN A 307 5.00 2.88 -2.51
CA GLN A 307 3.68 2.64 -3.07
C GLN A 307 2.62 2.56 -1.97
N TRP A 308 1.43 3.12 -2.24
CA TRP A 308 0.24 2.93 -1.39
C TRP A 308 -0.22 1.47 -1.31
N ASN A 309 0.14 0.68 -2.29
CA ASN A 309 -0.13 -0.74 -2.34
C ASN A 309 1.10 -1.52 -1.86
N ILE A 310 1.17 -1.75 -0.56
CA ILE A 310 2.26 -2.46 0.11
C ILE A 310 2.53 -3.83 -0.52
N PRO A 311 1.52 -4.69 -0.75
CA PRO A 311 1.74 -5.97 -1.39
C PRO A 311 2.45 -5.90 -2.73
N LYS A 312 2.21 -4.86 -3.53
CA LYS A 312 2.93 -4.67 -4.80
C LYS A 312 4.37 -4.22 -4.59
N MET A 313 4.60 -3.39 -3.59
CA MET A 313 5.94 -2.96 -3.20
C MET A 313 6.75 -4.14 -2.66
N GLU A 314 6.15 -4.97 -1.79
CA GLU A 314 6.76 -6.21 -1.31
C GLU A 314 7.05 -7.19 -2.45
N GLN A 315 6.09 -7.41 -3.35
CA GLN A 315 6.28 -8.24 -4.53
C GLN A 315 7.46 -7.78 -5.41
N PHE A 316 7.75 -6.48 -5.42
CA PHE A 316 8.90 -5.94 -6.12
C PHE A 316 10.19 -6.35 -5.41
N TYR A 317 10.41 -5.98 -4.15
CA TYR A 317 11.71 -6.25 -3.53
C TYR A 317 11.91 -7.74 -3.17
N PHE A 318 10.85 -8.54 -3.00
CA PHE A 318 10.98 -10.00 -2.89
C PHE A 318 11.45 -10.69 -4.17
N ARG A 319 11.61 -9.97 -5.29
CA ARG A 319 12.33 -10.49 -6.47
C ARG A 319 13.83 -10.61 -6.24
N PHE A 320 14.35 -9.83 -5.33
CA PHE A 320 15.76 -9.80 -4.93
C PHE A 320 16.05 -10.70 -3.72
N ILE A 321 15.03 -11.00 -2.92
CA ILE A 321 15.12 -11.79 -1.70
C ILE A 321 14.60 -13.20 -1.97
N ARG A 322 15.48 -14.19 -1.84
CA ARG A 322 15.18 -15.59 -2.11
C ARG A 322 15.74 -16.50 -1.02
N LEU A 323 15.18 -17.71 -0.90
CA LEU A 323 15.64 -18.71 0.07
C LEU A 323 17.12 -19.09 -0.13
N ASP A 324 17.54 -19.16 -1.37
CA ASP A 324 18.91 -19.46 -1.78
C ASP A 324 19.86 -18.25 -1.78
N SER A 325 19.37 -17.06 -1.40
CA SER A 325 20.24 -15.89 -1.24
C SER A 325 21.33 -16.18 -0.21
N LYS A 326 22.59 -16.05 -0.63
CA LYS A 326 23.77 -16.30 0.21
C LYS A 326 24.04 -15.17 1.18
N GLU A 327 23.72 -13.94 0.78
CA GLU A 327 24.01 -12.72 1.52
C GLU A 327 22.71 -12.04 1.98
N GLN A 328 22.81 -11.28 3.08
CA GLN A 328 21.71 -10.44 3.56
C GLN A 328 21.43 -9.33 2.56
N LYS A 329 20.15 -9.03 2.34
CA LYS A 329 19.70 -7.97 1.44
C LYS A 329 19.36 -6.72 2.22
N ASP A 330 19.72 -5.55 1.68
CA ASP A 330 19.33 -4.26 2.20
C ASP A 330 18.26 -3.64 1.31
N VAL A 331 17.09 -3.38 1.88
CA VAL A 331 15.99 -2.67 1.22
C VAL A 331 15.95 -1.25 1.77
N HIS A 332 16.30 -0.29 0.94
CA HIS A 332 16.42 1.11 1.31
C HIS A 332 15.14 1.88 0.97
N TYR A 333 14.44 2.39 1.99
CA TYR A 333 13.31 3.30 1.84
C TYR A 333 13.80 4.73 1.95
N VAL A 334 13.69 5.50 0.86
CA VAL A 334 14.13 6.89 0.82
C VAL A 334 12.92 7.82 0.77
N THR A 335 12.74 8.63 1.81
CA THR A 335 11.58 9.52 1.97
C THR A 335 12.01 10.95 2.25
N TYR A 336 11.21 11.92 1.87
CA TYR A 336 11.42 13.30 2.31
C TYR A 336 10.93 13.49 3.75
N LYS A 337 11.71 14.31 4.50
CA LYS A 337 11.32 14.74 5.84
C LYS A 337 10.06 15.61 5.77
N ASP A 338 9.18 15.46 6.75
CA ASP A 338 7.92 16.22 6.92
C ASP A 338 7.00 16.15 5.68
N SER A 339 6.96 14.98 5.04
CA SER A 339 6.15 14.74 3.85
C SER A 339 5.16 13.61 4.03
N VAL A 340 4.20 13.55 3.11
CA VAL A 340 3.21 12.45 3.02
C VAL A 340 3.88 11.06 2.93
N GLU A 341 5.13 10.98 2.46
CA GLU A 341 5.85 9.70 2.38
C GLU A 341 6.21 9.12 3.75
N GLN A 342 6.52 9.97 4.75
CA GLN A 342 6.78 9.46 6.11
C GLN A 342 5.53 8.85 6.73
N ASN A 343 4.37 9.47 6.52
CA ASN A 343 3.11 8.93 6.98
C ASN A 343 2.73 7.67 6.20
N LEU A 344 3.01 7.64 4.91
CA LEU A 344 2.85 6.43 4.11
C LEU A 344 3.75 5.31 4.63
N MET A 345 4.97 5.61 5.04
CA MET A 345 5.89 4.63 5.64
C MET A 345 5.34 4.08 6.96
N ALA A 346 4.82 4.94 7.84
CA ALA A 346 4.17 4.50 9.07
C ALA A 346 2.95 3.59 8.78
N LEU A 347 2.13 3.94 7.79
CA LEU A 347 1.01 3.10 7.35
C LEU A 347 1.47 1.77 6.75
N VAL A 348 2.55 1.78 5.96
CA VAL A 348 3.17 0.55 5.40
C VAL A 348 3.54 -0.40 6.52
N LEU A 349 4.27 0.08 7.51
CA LEU A 349 4.70 -0.74 8.64
C LEU A 349 3.51 -1.29 9.46
N THR A 350 2.46 -0.51 9.63
CA THR A 350 1.23 -0.94 10.33
C THR A 350 0.46 -2.00 9.52
N LYS A 351 0.34 -1.84 8.20
CA LYS A 351 -0.33 -2.84 7.34
C LYS A 351 0.45 -4.15 7.24
N GLU A 352 1.77 -4.13 7.33
CA GLU A 352 2.58 -5.34 7.45
C GLU A 352 2.16 -6.15 8.69
N ARG A 353 1.93 -5.49 9.82
CA ARG A 353 1.45 -6.13 11.06
C ARG A 353 0.03 -6.71 10.91
N LEU A 354 -0.89 -6.01 10.24
CA LEU A 354 -2.23 -6.53 9.94
C LEU A 354 -2.17 -7.77 9.05
N ASN A 355 -1.36 -7.72 8.00
CA ASN A 355 -1.15 -8.88 7.14
C ASN A 355 -0.55 -10.07 7.92
N GLU A 356 0.29 -9.79 8.90
CA GLU A 356 0.84 -10.81 9.79
C GLU A 356 -0.26 -11.44 10.65
N PHE A 357 -1.13 -10.65 11.30
CA PHE A 357 -2.28 -11.14 12.03
C PHE A 357 -3.20 -12.03 11.17
N ILE A 358 -3.57 -11.56 9.97
CA ILE A 358 -4.43 -12.33 9.07
C ILE A 358 -3.76 -13.64 8.65
N LYS A 359 -2.45 -13.66 8.51
CA LYS A 359 -1.70 -14.85 8.13
C LYS A 359 -1.59 -15.87 9.26
N THR A 360 -1.46 -15.45 10.50
CA THR A 360 -1.14 -16.35 11.62
C THR A 360 -2.36 -16.80 12.39
N GLY A 361 -3.46 -16.02 12.37
CA GLY A 361 -4.60 -16.25 13.26
C GLY A 361 -4.23 -16.10 14.74
N GLU A 362 -2.95 -15.88 15.05
CA GLU A 362 -2.49 -15.66 16.42
C GLU A 362 -2.83 -14.25 16.84
N VAL A 363 -3.78 -14.14 17.71
CA VAL A 363 -4.06 -12.93 18.48
C VAL A 363 -2.96 -12.81 19.53
N LYS A 364 -1.84 -12.19 19.19
CA LYS A 364 -0.98 -11.64 20.23
C LYS A 364 -1.77 -10.53 20.90
N GLU A 365 -1.95 -10.65 22.19
CA GLU A 365 -2.74 -9.82 23.08
C GLU A 365 -3.54 -8.71 22.38
N GLN A 366 -4.86 -8.91 22.31
CA GLN A 366 -5.79 -8.18 21.43
C GLN A 366 -5.67 -6.65 21.53
N SER A 367 -5.28 -6.11 22.69
CA SER A 367 -5.13 -4.68 22.93
C SER A 367 -3.98 -4.05 22.15
N GLU A 368 -2.79 -4.64 22.13
CA GLU A 368 -1.60 -4.00 21.55
C GLU A 368 -1.65 -3.90 20.03
N ILE A 369 -2.14 -4.92 19.34
CA ILE A 369 -2.23 -4.90 17.88
C ILE A 369 -3.27 -3.88 17.42
N PHE A 370 -4.40 -3.78 18.12
CA PHE A 370 -5.52 -2.94 17.71
C PHE A 370 -5.40 -1.51 18.24
N GLU A 371 -4.74 -1.25 19.36
CA GLU A 371 -4.34 0.09 19.76
C GLU A 371 -3.32 0.70 18.78
N GLU A 372 -2.40 -0.11 18.25
CA GLU A 372 -1.51 0.33 17.16
C GLU A 372 -2.25 0.53 15.82
N PHE A 373 -3.38 -0.15 15.59
CA PHE A 373 -4.26 0.09 14.43
C PHE A 373 -5.06 1.39 14.50
N ASP A 374 -5.17 1.98 15.67
CA ASP A 374 -5.78 3.31 15.84
C ASP A 374 -5.01 4.42 15.09
N VAL A 375 -3.83 4.10 14.60
CA VAL A 375 -3.02 4.94 13.69
C VAL A 375 -3.44 4.83 12.22
N THR A 376 -4.41 4.00 11.86
CA THR A 376 -4.83 3.79 10.46
C THR A 376 -5.84 4.81 9.92
N MET A 377 -5.83 6.03 10.38
CA MET A 377 -6.31 7.13 9.56
C MET A 377 -5.62 7.06 8.20
N SER A 378 -6.35 7.34 7.12
CA SER A 378 -5.70 7.55 5.84
C SER A 378 -4.49 8.44 6.08
N VAL A 379 -3.35 8.12 5.45
CA VAL A 379 -2.09 8.87 5.60
C VAL A 379 -2.29 10.38 5.58
N ILE A 380 -3.32 10.82 4.89
CA ILE A 380 -3.65 12.23 4.70
C ILE A 380 -4.54 12.75 5.82
N GLU A 381 -5.52 11.99 6.30
CA GLU A 381 -6.33 12.41 7.45
C GLU A 381 -5.53 12.61 8.72
N SER A 382 -4.48 11.81 8.92
CA SER A 382 -3.57 11.96 10.06
C SER A 382 -2.77 13.28 10.02
N LEU A 383 -2.64 13.87 8.85
CA LEU A 383 -1.95 15.15 8.64
C LEU A 383 -2.88 16.36 8.74
N LEU A 384 -4.21 16.15 8.77
CA LEU A 384 -5.17 17.24 8.79
C LEU A 384 -5.60 17.57 10.23
N VAL A 385 -5.52 18.85 10.57
CA VAL A 385 -6.15 19.40 11.76
C VAL A 385 -7.50 20.01 11.34
N ARG A 386 -8.59 19.57 11.97
CA ARG A 386 -9.95 20.03 11.70
C ARG A 386 -10.42 20.87 12.88
N GLU A 387 -10.90 22.07 12.61
CA GLU A 387 -11.50 22.97 13.57
C GLU A 387 -12.90 23.33 13.08
N CYS A 388 -13.87 23.39 13.98
CA CYS A 388 -15.21 23.88 13.68
C CYS A 388 -15.36 25.30 14.24
N ASP A 389 -15.83 26.21 13.41
CA ASP A 389 -16.21 27.56 13.86
C ASP A 389 -17.59 27.57 14.55
N SER A 390 -17.99 28.75 15.05
CA SER A 390 -19.28 28.96 15.71
C SER A 390 -20.49 28.76 14.80
N GLU A 391 -20.30 28.76 13.48
CA GLU A 391 -21.33 28.50 12.46
C GLU A 391 -21.37 27.03 12.01
N GLY A 392 -20.54 26.16 12.61
CA GLY A 392 -20.45 24.74 12.28
C GLY A 392 -19.69 24.46 10.99
N ARG A 393 -18.94 25.43 10.44
CA ARG A 393 -18.09 25.24 9.27
C ARG A 393 -16.77 24.61 9.68
N ILE A 394 -16.31 23.66 8.89
CA ILE A 394 -15.07 22.96 9.10
C ILE A 394 -13.93 23.71 8.40
N HIS A 395 -12.93 24.10 9.18
CA HIS A 395 -11.65 24.64 8.71
C HIS A 395 -10.60 23.56 8.80
N ILE A 396 -9.74 23.49 7.78
CA ILE A 396 -8.72 22.44 7.67
C ILE A 396 -7.36 23.08 7.50
N SER A 397 -6.44 22.69 8.38
CA SER A 397 -5.04 23.04 8.29
C SER A 397 -4.14 21.80 8.26
N TRP A 398 -2.92 21.95 7.76
CA TRP A 398 -1.94 20.89 7.71
C TRP A 398 -1.14 20.84 9.02
N GLY A 399 -1.27 19.76 9.74
CA GLY A 399 -0.61 19.57 11.03
C GLY A 399 0.85 19.13 10.90
N SER A 400 1.75 20.02 10.49
CA SER A 400 3.18 19.72 10.36
C SER A 400 3.87 19.39 11.70
N GLN A 401 3.27 19.74 12.84
CA GLN A 401 3.89 19.60 14.17
C GLN A 401 3.72 18.21 14.79
N ARG A 402 2.88 17.33 14.26
CA ARG A 402 2.68 15.95 14.80
C ARG A 402 3.67 14.93 14.28
N ILE A 403 4.51 15.30 13.32
CA ILE A 403 5.55 14.41 12.75
C ILE A 403 6.88 14.56 13.50
N MET A 404 7.02 15.57 14.36
CA MET A 404 8.25 15.86 15.09
C MET A 404 8.32 15.32 16.53
N ASN A 405 7.37 14.51 16.96
CA ASN A 405 7.42 13.88 18.30
C ASN A 405 7.55 12.37 18.19
#